data_0b1fae5dbe174faf0e70b2b00a662120
#
_entry.id   0b1fae5dbe174faf0e70b2b00a662120
#
_cell.length_a   1.000
_cell.length_b   1.000
_cell.length_c   1.000
_cell.angle_alpha   90.00
_cell.angle_beta   90.00
_cell.angle_gamma   90.00
#
_symmetry.space_group_name_H-M   'P 1'
#
loop_
_entity.id
_entity.type
_entity.pdbx_description
1 polymer ?
#
loop_
_entity_poly.entity_id
_entity_poly.type
_entity_poly.pdbx_seq_one_letter_code
_entity_poly.pdbx_strand_id
1 'polypeptide(L)'
;MRPILIISLIIFLTSCGGGYQPLYKKTNSSNIDIPKQFQKIKISIIEDRKGQILRNYLLDILNPKGQPKKPKYLLKTQLTESIQQTGKKADGTYTRSNLTNRTNIHFEDADTRQTLFRGMNRTTSSFDLIDDDLANRQALIGSRDANLRVLSQKIATSVAIAIFNSVEEKNIFQSISMKLANNKISNDLGLVFLKSTNPAGIYQDPRYALYISASEINKQERRTSIYIKNLVSYRLVDLKKGKNLLEKKKHISDTVDLKGNDKYNDKAIESTRKDHLGFLAAVIKGEVLRAVTLKR
;
A
#
# COMPACT_ATOMS: atom_id res chain seq x y z
N MET A 1 -13.05 53.98 25.70
CA MET A 1 -12.32 53.37 24.56
C MET A 1 -11.42 52.18 24.95
N ARG A 2 -11.08 51.97 26.22
CA ARG A 2 -10.25 50.85 26.70
C ARG A 2 -10.87 49.42 26.66
N PRO A 3 -12.17 49.17 26.90
CA PRO A 3 -12.71 47.82 26.92
C PRO A 3 -12.81 47.17 25.51
N ILE A 4 -13.01 47.96 24.44
CA ILE A 4 -13.16 47.45 23.07
C ILE A 4 -11.85 46.85 22.53
N LEU A 5 -10.70 47.41 22.92
CA LEU A 5 -9.36 46.96 22.54
C LEU A 5 -9.02 45.60 23.16
N ILE A 6 -9.49 45.35 24.41
CA ILE A 6 -9.28 44.07 25.10
C ILE A 6 -10.15 42.96 24.48
N ILE A 7 -11.37 43.29 24.11
CA ILE A 7 -12.28 42.35 23.44
C ILE A 7 -11.75 41.96 22.04
N SER A 8 -11.21 42.90 21.29
CA SER A 8 -10.57 42.63 19.98
C SER A 8 -9.34 41.74 20.10
N LEU A 9 -8.55 41.88 21.16
CA LEU A 9 -7.33 41.06 21.38
C LEU A 9 -7.70 39.62 21.75
N ILE A 10 -8.80 39.39 22.48
CA ILE A 10 -9.27 38.04 22.85
C ILE A 10 -9.79 37.27 21.63
N ILE A 11 -10.42 37.94 20.66
CA ILE A 11 -10.91 37.31 19.42
C ILE A 11 -9.75 36.84 18.51
N PHE A 12 -8.64 37.54 18.52
CA PHE A 12 -7.43 37.13 17.76
C PHE A 12 -6.73 35.90 18.35
N LEU A 13 -6.86 35.66 19.65
CA LEU A 13 -6.21 34.52 20.32
C LEU A 13 -6.99 33.18 20.11
N THR A 14 -8.27 33.22 19.72
CA THR A 14 -9.07 32.02 19.45
C THR A 14 -8.96 31.50 18.00
N SER A 15 -8.32 32.25 17.09
CA SER A 15 -8.21 31.91 15.67
C SER A 15 -7.15 30.86 15.34
N CYS A 16 -6.31 30.41 16.28
CA CYS A 16 -5.28 29.39 16.05
C CYS A 16 -5.72 27.97 16.43
N GLY A 17 -7.03 27.73 16.58
CA GLY A 17 -7.61 26.41 16.88
C GLY A 17 -7.90 25.53 15.65
N GLY A 18 -7.35 25.84 14.47
CA GLY A 18 -7.39 24.98 13.29
C GLY A 18 -6.63 23.68 13.57
N GLY A 19 -7.37 22.69 14.12
CA GLY A 19 -6.83 21.48 14.67
C GLY A 19 -5.95 20.70 13.70
N TYR A 20 -4.64 20.80 13.89
CA TYR A 20 -3.71 19.80 13.43
C TYR A 20 -4.10 18.46 14.07
N GLN A 21 -4.85 17.65 13.36
CA GLN A 21 -5.12 16.29 13.80
C GLN A 21 -3.91 15.43 13.46
N PRO A 22 -3.18 14.94 14.46
CA PRO A 22 -2.09 14.02 14.19
C PRO A 22 -2.66 12.79 13.46
N LEU A 23 -1.95 12.31 12.46
CA LEU A 23 -2.32 11.16 11.60
C LEU A 23 -2.72 9.91 12.41
N TYR A 24 -2.38 9.88 13.67
CA TYR A 24 -2.58 8.78 14.63
C TYR A 24 -3.76 8.99 15.59
N LYS A 25 -4.50 10.11 15.50
CA LYS A 25 -5.68 10.31 16.33
C LYS A 25 -6.81 9.44 15.81
N LYS A 26 -7.52 8.72 16.71
CA LYS A 26 -8.77 8.05 16.38
C LYS A 26 -9.72 9.07 15.77
N THR A 27 -9.97 8.95 14.47
CA THR A 27 -11.08 9.66 13.85
C THR A 27 -12.34 8.87 14.12
N ASN A 28 -13.41 9.53 14.56
CA ASN A 28 -14.71 8.91 14.84
C ASN A 28 -15.34 8.21 13.62
N SER A 29 -14.76 8.37 12.43
CA SER A 29 -15.21 7.76 11.19
C SER A 29 -14.56 6.42 10.85
N SER A 30 -13.40 6.08 11.46
CA SER A 30 -12.74 4.79 11.28
C SER A 30 -12.37 4.21 12.64
N ASN A 31 -12.89 3.03 12.97
CA ASN A 31 -12.57 2.26 14.20
C ASN A 31 -11.13 1.73 14.23
N ILE A 32 -10.18 2.36 13.48
CA ILE A 32 -8.81 1.89 13.32
C ILE A 32 -7.90 2.60 14.34
N ASP A 33 -7.40 1.82 15.28
CA ASP A 33 -6.40 2.26 16.25
C ASP A 33 -4.99 2.01 15.66
N ILE A 34 -4.45 2.97 14.92
CA ILE A 34 -3.13 2.86 14.25
C ILE A 34 -2.02 2.50 15.24
N PRO A 35 -1.88 3.14 16.42
CA PRO A 35 -0.90 2.75 17.44
C PRO A 35 -0.97 1.28 17.86
N LYS A 36 -2.16 0.71 18.01
CA LYS A 36 -2.33 -0.73 18.28
C LYS A 36 -1.92 -1.61 17.09
N GLN A 37 -2.12 -1.14 15.86
CA GLN A 37 -1.68 -1.88 14.68
C GLN A 37 -0.16 -1.85 14.54
N PHE A 38 0.50 -0.74 14.87
CA PHE A 38 1.96 -0.65 14.88
C PHE A 38 2.60 -1.72 15.77
N GLN A 39 2.05 -1.96 16.95
CA GLN A 39 2.55 -2.99 17.88
C GLN A 39 2.47 -4.43 17.31
N LYS A 40 1.78 -4.64 16.19
CA LYS A 40 1.70 -5.94 15.50
C LYS A 40 2.68 -6.08 14.34
N ILE A 41 3.54 -5.10 14.12
CA ILE A 41 4.53 -5.09 13.04
C ILE A 41 5.82 -5.73 13.55
N LYS A 42 6.34 -6.71 12.82
CA LYS A 42 7.72 -7.18 12.98
C LYS A 42 8.61 -6.44 11.99
N ILE A 43 9.64 -5.77 12.50
CA ILE A 43 10.65 -5.10 11.70
C ILE A 43 11.80 -6.05 11.46
N SER A 44 12.08 -6.39 10.21
CA SER A 44 13.20 -7.23 9.84
C SER A 44 14.54 -6.55 10.19
N ILE A 45 15.60 -7.35 10.26
CA ILE A 45 16.95 -6.82 10.41
C ILE A 45 17.26 -5.95 9.18
N ILE A 46 17.85 -4.80 9.42
CA ILE A 46 18.38 -3.90 8.37
C ILE A 46 19.89 -4.01 8.49
N GLU A 47 20.54 -4.36 7.39
CA GLU A 47 21.95 -4.60 7.33
C GLU A 47 22.75 -3.35 7.65
N ASP A 48 23.99 -3.54 8.05
CA ASP A 48 25.00 -2.53 8.41
C ASP A 48 24.65 -1.70 9.70
N ARG A 49 25.65 -0.98 10.23
CA ARG A 49 25.49 -0.12 11.43
C ARG A 49 24.47 0.98 11.25
N LYS A 50 24.40 1.59 10.06
CA LYS A 50 23.42 2.65 9.72
C LYS A 50 22.01 2.07 9.68
N GLY A 51 21.86 0.86 9.12
CA GLY A 51 20.62 0.14 9.12
C GLY A 51 20.12 -0.20 10.51
N GLN A 52 21.02 -0.57 11.43
CA GLN A 52 20.67 -0.83 12.84
C GLN A 52 20.19 0.46 13.54
N ILE A 53 20.80 1.61 13.28
CA ILE A 53 20.35 2.91 13.81
C ILE A 53 18.94 3.22 13.29
N LEU A 54 18.71 3.10 11.98
CA LEU A 54 17.37 3.28 11.39
C LEU A 54 16.34 2.32 12.01
N ARG A 55 16.73 1.05 12.20
CA ARG A 55 15.87 0.05 12.82
C ARG A 55 15.50 0.41 14.26
N ASN A 56 16.43 0.96 15.04
CA ASN A 56 16.15 1.41 16.40
C ASN A 56 15.13 2.56 16.40
N TYR A 57 15.29 3.58 15.53
CA TYR A 57 14.27 4.63 15.38
C TYR A 57 12.91 4.10 14.94
N LEU A 58 12.87 3.08 14.08
CA LEU A 58 11.62 2.43 13.72
C LEU A 58 11.00 1.67 14.89
N LEU A 59 11.81 0.99 15.71
CA LEU A 59 11.34 0.31 16.92
C LEU A 59 10.75 1.31 17.92
N ASP A 60 11.39 2.44 18.14
CA ASP A 60 10.89 3.49 19.04
C ASP A 60 9.54 4.02 18.61
N ILE A 61 9.31 4.16 17.30
CA ILE A 61 8.04 4.68 16.76
C ILE A 61 6.96 3.60 16.69
N LEU A 62 7.30 2.41 16.16
CA LEU A 62 6.31 1.38 15.82
C LEU A 62 6.11 0.36 16.96
N ASN A 63 7.16 0.06 17.71
CA ASN A 63 7.15 -0.97 18.75
C ASN A 63 7.77 -0.51 20.07
N PRO A 64 7.34 0.59 20.69
CA PRO A 64 7.97 1.13 21.91
C PRO A 64 7.92 0.15 23.11
N LYS A 65 7.04 -0.87 23.05
CA LYS A 65 6.92 -1.95 24.04
C LYS A 65 7.64 -3.25 23.63
N GLY A 66 8.44 -3.19 22.57
CA GLY A 66 9.12 -4.35 21.98
C GLY A 66 8.36 -4.99 20.83
N GLN A 67 9.05 -5.86 20.09
CA GLN A 67 8.46 -6.51 18.90
C GLN A 67 7.48 -7.62 19.29
N PRO A 68 6.41 -7.83 18.48
CA PRO A 68 5.41 -8.84 18.73
C PRO A 68 5.98 -10.26 18.52
N LYS A 69 5.62 -11.19 19.40
CA LYS A 69 5.93 -12.63 19.24
C LYS A 69 5.17 -13.25 18.06
N LYS A 70 3.92 -12.80 17.84
CA LYS A 70 3.05 -13.19 16.70
C LYS A 70 2.73 -11.95 15.89
N PRO A 71 3.55 -11.62 14.90
CA PRO A 71 3.33 -10.43 14.07
C PRO A 71 2.18 -10.66 13.11
N LYS A 72 1.37 -9.61 12.90
CA LYS A 72 0.38 -9.55 11.83
C LYS A 72 0.98 -8.98 10.55
N TYR A 73 2.01 -8.15 10.67
CA TYR A 73 2.64 -7.48 9.55
C TYR A 73 4.16 -7.65 9.59
N LEU A 74 4.77 -7.69 8.43
CA LEU A 74 6.23 -7.71 8.26
C LEU A 74 6.68 -6.45 7.51
N LEU A 75 7.61 -5.73 8.11
CA LEU A 75 8.26 -4.57 7.51
C LEU A 75 9.71 -4.94 7.16
N LYS A 76 10.01 -5.01 5.87
CA LYS A 76 11.33 -5.20 5.32
C LYS A 76 11.82 -3.89 4.73
N THR A 77 13.01 -3.48 5.09
CA THR A 77 13.59 -2.20 4.65
C THR A 77 15.04 -2.41 4.28
N GLN A 78 15.45 -1.87 3.14
CA GLN A 78 16.84 -1.85 2.70
C GLN A 78 17.30 -0.39 2.64
N LEU A 79 18.41 -0.06 3.31
CA LEU A 79 18.98 1.28 3.37
C LEU A 79 20.17 1.38 2.42
N THR A 80 20.23 2.48 1.66
CA THR A 80 21.41 2.88 0.88
C THR A 80 21.78 4.31 1.21
N GLU A 81 23.07 4.59 1.26
CA GLU A 81 23.62 5.91 1.54
C GLU A 81 24.57 6.32 0.42
N SER A 82 24.48 7.57 -0.02
CA SER A 82 25.42 8.18 -0.95
C SER A 82 25.86 9.56 -0.47
N ILE A 83 27.13 9.87 -0.66
CA ILE A 83 27.74 11.16 -0.34
C ILE A 83 28.23 11.77 -1.65
N GLN A 84 27.86 13.02 -1.89
CA GLN A 84 28.29 13.77 -3.07
C GLN A 84 28.87 15.10 -2.62
N GLN A 85 30.12 15.35 -2.96
CA GLN A 85 30.76 16.65 -2.70
C GLN A 85 30.38 17.65 -3.82
N THR A 86 30.16 18.91 -3.44
CA THR A 86 29.73 20.00 -4.33
C THR A 86 30.46 21.30 -3.95
N GLY A 87 30.36 22.29 -4.80
CA GLY A 87 31.03 23.59 -4.59
C GLY A 87 32.55 23.48 -4.75
N LYS A 88 33.01 22.96 -5.91
CA LYS A 88 34.45 22.85 -6.21
C LYS A 88 35.09 24.22 -6.33
N LYS A 89 36.16 24.48 -5.56
CA LYS A 89 36.98 25.67 -5.64
C LYS A 89 38.02 25.58 -6.74
N ALA A 90 38.72 26.71 -7.03
CA ALA A 90 39.77 26.74 -8.04
C ALA A 90 40.97 25.85 -7.69
N ASP A 91 41.26 25.65 -6.40
CA ASP A 91 42.29 24.74 -5.88
C ASP A 91 41.92 23.25 -5.94
N GLY A 92 40.70 22.93 -6.43
CA GLY A 92 40.20 21.57 -6.55
C GLY A 92 39.49 21.04 -5.30
N THR A 93 39.49 21.75 -4.18
CA THR A 93 38.77 21.35 -2.96
C THR A 93 37.27 21.63 -3.06
N TYR A 94 36.48 20.99 -2.19
CA TYR A 94 35.02 21.15 -2.16
C TYR A 94 34.58 21.89 -0.90
N THR A 95 33.54 22.71 -1.02
CA THR A 95 33.01 23.52 0.10
C THR A 95 31.82 22.89 0.79
N ARG A 96 31.17 21.91 0.17
CA ARG A 96 29.93 21.31 0.67
C ARG A 96 29.85 19.81 0.36
N SER A 97 29.19 19.08 1.24
CA SER A 97 28.84 17.68 1.06
C SER A 97 27.35 17.47 1.21
N ASN A 98 26.77 16.70 0.28
CA ASN A 98 25.37 16.27 0.29
C ASN A 98 25.32 14.80 0.68
N LEU A 99 24.67 14.50 1.81
CA LEU A 99 24.40 13.16 2.28
C LEU A 99 22.98 12.76 1.90
N THR A 100 22.82 11.75 1.09
CA THR A 100 21.51 11.17 0.72
C THR A 100 21.36 9.78 1.29
N ASN A 101 20.31 9.59 2.06
CA ASN A 101 19.84 8.28 2.52
C ASN A 101 18.55 7.90 1.80
N ARG A 102 18.49 6.69 1.26
CA ARG A 102 17.34 6.13 0.54
C ARG A 102 16.98 4.78 1.15
N THR A 103 15.67 4.52 1.29
CA THR A 103 15.17 3.22 1.72
C THR A 103 14.19 2.65 0.71
N ASN A 104 14.36 1.36 0.38
CA ASN A 104 13.32 0.57 -0.26
C ASN A 104 12.50 -0.11 0.82
N ILE A 105 11.18 -0.01 0.73
CA ILE A 105 10.24 -0.49 1.74
C ILE A 105 9.39 -1.57 1.11
N HIS A 106 9.28 -2.70 1.79
CA HIS A 106 8.31 -3.75 1.49
C HIS A 106 7.55 -4.09 2.77
N PHE A 107 6.27 -3.78 2.78
CA PHE A 107 5.36 -4.02 3.89
C PHE A 107 4.30 -5.02 3.45
N GLU A 108 4.18 -6.13 4.19
CA GLU A 108 3.32 -7.26 3.84
C GLU A 108 2.53 -7.76 5.05
N ASP A 109 1.37 -8.38 4.80
CA ASP A 109 0.64 -9.17 5.78
C ASP A 109 1.43 -10.46 6.07
N ALA A 110 1.62 -10.80 7.35
CA ALA A 110 2.48 -11.91 7.76
C ALA A 110 1.87 -13.29 7.44
N ASP A 111 0.54 -13.39 7.47
CA ASP A 111 -0.17 -14.65 7.28
C ASP A 111 -0.38 -14.95 5.78
N THR A 112 -0.87 -13.95 5.07
CA THR A 112 -1.25 -14.10 3.64
C THR A 112 -0.11 -13.83 2.68
N ARG A 113 0.99 -13.19 3.13
CA ARG A 113 2.10 -12.70 2.31
C ARG A 113 1.68 -11.67 1.26
N GLN A 114 0.48 -11.13 1.38
CA GLN A 114 0.00 -10.07 0.51
C GLN A 114 0.81 -8.78 0.75
N THR A 115 1.34 -8.21 -0.32
CA THR A 115 1.99 -6.90 -0.25
C THR A 115 0.95 -5.82 0.01
N LEU A 116 1.08 -5.11 1.13
CA LEU A 116 0.23 -3.98 1.50
C LEU A 116 0.82 -2.65 1.00
N PHE A 117 2.15 -2.56 0.96
CA PHE A 117 2.85 -1.40 0.43
C PHE A 117 4.24 -1.77 -0.07
N ARG A 118 4.61 -1.20 -1.22
CA ARG A 118 5.98 -1.20 -1.73
C ARG A 118 6.30 0.21 -2.21
N GLY A 119 7.41 0.74 -1.75
CA GLY A 119 7.78 2.11 -2.09
C GLY A 119 9.20 2.45 -1.67
N MET A 120 9.56 3.71 -1.88
CA MET A 120 10.88 4.24 -1.57
C MET A 120 10.73 5.57 -0.84
N ASN A 121 11.51 5.76 0.21
CA ASN A 121 11.67 7.05 0.87
C ASN A 121 13.12 7.55 0.72
N ARG A 122 13.27 8.86 0.63
CA ARG A 122 14.57 9.54 0.48
C ARG A 122 14.63 10.72 1.41
N THR A 123 15.84 10.96 1.95
CA THR A 123 16.17 12.16 2.73
C THR A 123 17.57 12.62 2.32
N THR A 124 17.74 13.92 2.15
CA THR A 124 19.03 14.52 1.81
C THR A 124 19.30 15.65 2.79
N SER A 125 20.49 15.70 3.33
CA SER A 125 21.02 16.83 4.09
C SER A 125 22.33 17.30 3.47
N SER A 126 22.64 18.57 3.66
CA SER A 126 23.88 19.17 3.20
C SER A 126 24.61 19.76 4.41
N PHE A 127 25.92 19.67 4.39
CA PHE A 127 26.78 20.31 5.38
C PHE A 127 28.02 20.90 4.70
N ASP A 128 28.54 21.99 5.28
CA ASP A 128 29.71 22.63 4.74
C ASP A 128 30.98 21.87 5.15
N LEU A 129 31.94 21.83 4.23
CA LEU A 129 33.25 21.25 4.44
C LEU A 129 34.22 22.39 4.84
N ILE A 130 34.92 22.21 5.94
CA ILE A 130 35.94 23.08 6.43
C ILE A 130 37.28 22.35 6.46
N ASP A 131 38.36 23.10 6.72
CA ASP A 131 39.72 22.57 6.77
C ASP A 131 40.03 21.87 8.10
N ASP A 132 39.09 21.06 8.56
CA ASP A 132 39.16 20.25 9.79
C ASP A 132 38.44 18.91 9.58
N ASP A 133 39.19 17.85 9.48
CA ASP A 133 38.69 16.51 9.28
C ASP A 133 37.78 16.02 10.42
N LEU A 134 38.08 16.38 11.66
CA LEU A 134 37.28 15.95 12.81
C LEU A 134 35.91 16.61 12.79
N ALA A 135 35.87 17.91 12.54
CA ALA A 135 34.62 18.66 12.41
C ALA A 135 33.78 18.15 11.24
N ASN A 136 34.39 17.85 10.07
CA ASN A 136 33.71 17.27 8.92
C ASN A 136 33.11 15.87 9.23
N ARG A 137 33.82 15.04 9.99
CA ARG A 137 33.30 13.74 10.45
C ARG A 137 32.11 13.90 11.40
N GLN A 138 32.17 14.84 12.35
CA GLN A 138 31.06 15.12 13.26
C GLN A 138 29.83 15.65 12.50
N ALA A 139 30.05 16.57 11.55
CA ALA A 139 28.98 17.05 10.68
C ALA A 139 28.32 15.92 9.88
N LEU A 140 29.10 14.99 9.35
CA LEU A 140 28.58 13.81 8.65
C LEU A 140 27.77 12.89 9.58
N ILE A 141 28.28 12.63 10.80
CA ILE A 141 27.57 11.78 11.79
C ILE A 141 26.24 12.44 12.17
N GLY A 142 26.24 13.74 12.51
CA GLY A 142 25.03 14.48 12.86
C GLY A 142 24.01 14.55 11.72
N SER A 143 24.48 14.79 10.49
CA SER A 143 23.63 14.80 9.29
C SER A 143 23.01 13.43 9.02
N ARG A 144 23.78 12.36 9.22
CA ARG A 144 23.29 10.97 9.08
C ARG A 144 22.22 10.67 10.11
N ASP A 145 22.46 11.01 11.37
CA ASP A 145 21.49 10.77 12.45
C ASP A 145 20.17 11.50 12.17
N ALA A 146 20.23 12.78 11.82
CA ALA A 146 19.07 13.58 11.45
C ALA A 146 18.30 12.96 10.26
N ASN A 147 19.02 12.56 9.20
CA ASN A 147 18.40 11.90 8.04
C ASN A 147 17.69 10.60 8.41
N LEU A 148 18.32 9.74 9.20
CA LEU A 148 17.76 8.45 9.58
C LEU A 148 16.52 8.62 10.47
N ARG A 149 16.51 9.64 11.35
CA ARG A 149 15.34 10.01 12.16
C ARG A 149 14.17 10.47 11.29
N VAL A 150 14.40 11.38 10.34
CA VAL A 150 13.36 11.82 9.41
C VAL A 150 12.88 10.67 8.52
N LEU A 151 13.80 9.80 8.10
CA LEU A 151 13.47 8.64 7.26
C LEU A 151 12.59 7.64 7.99
N SER A 152 12.85 7.38 9.28
CA SER A 152 12.02 6.51 10.11
C SER A 152 10.59 7.04 10.26
N GLN A 153 10.41 8.36 10.41
CA GLN A 153 9.09 9.00 10.44
C GLN A 153 8.34 8.86 9.10
N LYS A 154 9.03 9.06 7.98
CA LYS A 154 8.45 8.86 6.63
C LYS A 154 8.01 7.41 6.42
N ILE A 155 8.82 6.44 6.85
CA ILE A 155 8.48 5.01 6.78
C ILE A 155 7.25 4.73 7.64
N ALA A 156 7.22 5.19 8.88
CA ALA A 156 6.08 5.00 9.79
C ALA A 156 4.79 5.59 9.21
N THR A 157 4.87 6.78 8.60
CA THR A 157 3.73 7.40 7.90
C THR A 157 3.25 6.55 6.72
N SER A 158 4.17 6.07 5.88
CA SER A 158 3.82 5.20 4.74
C SER A 158 3.14 3.90 5.21
N VAL A 159 3.65 3.30 6.29
CA VAL A 159 3.09 2.09 6.90
C VAL A 159 1.70 2.37 7.51
N ALA A 160 1.51 3.52 8.19
CA ALA A 160 0.22 3.93 8.74
C ALA A 160 -0.85 4.03 7.65
N ILE A 161 -0.53 4.69 6.54
CA ILE A 161 -1.41 4.83 5.38
C ILE A 161 -1.73 3.45 4.78
N ALA A 162 -0.74 2.58 4.64
CA ALA A 162 -0.94 1.24 4.10
C ALA A 162 -1.88 0.39 4.99
N ILE A 163 -1.71 0.44 6.31
CA ILE A 163 -2.60 -0.23 7.28
C ILE A 163 -4.01 0.34 7.17
N PHE A 164 -4.14 1.68 7.18
CA PHE A 164 -5.44 2.33 7.06
C PHE A 164 -6.18 1.87 5.81
N ASN A 165 -5.52 1.94 4.66
CA ASN A 165 -6.08 1.52 3.37
C ASN A 165 -6.46 0.04 3.37
N SER A 166 -5.63 -0.85 3.93
CA SER A 166 -5.91 -2.29 3.97
C SER A 166 -7.12 -2.64 4.85
N VAL A 167 -7.30 -1.95 5.98
CA VAL A 167 -8.44 -2.16 6.87
C VAL A 167 -9.72 -1.57 6.28
N GLU A 168 -9.66 -0.35 5.71
CA GLU A 168 -10.80 0.25 5.01
C GLU A 168 -11.23 -0.60 3.81
N GLU A 169 -10.29 -1.10 3.02
CA GLU A 169 -10.56 -2.02 1.92
C GLU A 169 -11.27 -3.28 2.40
N LYS A 170 -10.78 -3.90 3.47
CA LYS A 170 -11.40 -5.08 4.09
C LYS A 170 -12.83 -4.80 4.54
N ASN A 171 -13.06 -3.68 5.23
CA ASN A 171 -14.39 -3.28 5.70
C ASN A 171 -15.36 -3.06 4.53
N ILE A 172 -14.88 -2.44 3.44
CA ILE A 172 -15.68 -2.28 2.21
C ILE A 172 -16.10 -3.64 1.68
N PHE A 173 -15.15 -4.58 1.50
CA PHE A 173 -15.47 -5.90 0.94
C PHE A 173 -16.30 -6.77 1.87
N GLN A 174 -16.21 -6.62 3.18
CA GLN A 174 -17.11 -7.29 4.14
C GLN A 174 -18.55 -6.77 4.05
N SER A 175 -18.75 -5.53 3.59
CA SER A 175 -20.08 -4.95 3.37
C SER A 175 -20.66 -5.24 1.98
N ILE A 176 -20.00 -6.06 1.16
CA ILE A 176 -20.43 -6.41 -0.20
C ILE A 176 -20.84 -7.88 -0.24
N SER A 177 -22.12 -8.17 -0.44
CA SER A 177 -22.58 -9.52 -0.80
C SER A 177 -22.30 -9.81 -2.28
N MET A 178 -21.79 -10.99 -2.58
CA MET A 178 -21.49 -11.40 -3.96
C MET A 178 -22.58 -12.30 -4.51
N LYS A 179 -23.00 -12.01 -5.74
CA LYS A 179 -24.00 -12.79 -6.51
C LYS A 179 -23.36 -13.21 -7.82
N LEU A 180 -23.16 -14.51 -7.98
CA LEU A 180 -22.51 -15.09 -9.16
C LEU A 180 -23.55 -15.69 -10.11
N ALA A 181 -23.29 -15.60 -11.41
CA ALA A 181 -24.04 -16.39 -12.39
C ALA A 181 -23.73 -17.88 -12.20
N ASN A 182 -24.74 -18.72 -12.43
CA ASN A 182 -24.64 -20.18 -12.22
C ASN A 182 -23.86 -20.87 -13.35
N ASN A 183 -22.55 -20.63 -13.41
CA ASN A 183 -21.64 -21.33 -14.31
C ASN A 183 -20.22 -21.43 -13.70
N LYS A 184 -19.42 -22.36 -14.20
CA LYS A 184 -18.08 -22.68 -13.68
C LYS A 184 -17.16 -21.46 -13.68
N ILE A 185 -17.10 -20.70 -14.78
CA ILE A 185 -16.18 -19.55 -14.92
C ILE A 185 -16.53 -18.43 -13.95
N SER A 186 -17.82 -18.15 -13.73
CA SER A 186 -18.26 -17.18 -12.72
C SER A 186 -17.90 -17.62 -11.31
N ASN A 187 -18.04 -18.91 -10.99
CA ASN A 187 -17.68 -19.46 -9.70
C ASN A 187 -16.16 -19.41 -9.48
N ASP A 188 -15.36 -19.80 -10.47
CA ASP A 188 -13.90 -19.74 -10.40
C ASP A 188 -13.41 -18.29 -10.21
N LEU A 189 -13.96 -17.32 -10.98
CA LEU A 189 -13.68 -15.91 -10.82
C LEU A 189 -14.07 -15.41 -9.43
N GLY A 190 -15.24 -15.81 -8.94
CA GLY A 190 -15.73 -15.49 -7.61
C GLY A 190 -14.79 -15.98 -6.50
N LEU A 191 -14.27 -17.20 -6.61
CA LEU A 191 -13.30 -17.74 -5.66
C LEU A 191 -11.99 -16.96 -5.67
N VAL A 192 -11.46 -16.61 -6.85
CA VAL A 192 -10.25 -15.78 -6.98
C VAL A 192 -10.46 -14.39 -6.36
N PHE A 193 -11.61 -13.78 -6.64
CA PHE A 193 -11.99 -12.49 -6.08
C PHE A 193 -12.08 -12.53 -4.55
N LEU A 194 -12.81 -13.52 -3.99
CA LEU A 194 -12.96 -13.69 -2.53
C LEU A 194 -11.62 -13.90 -1.82
N LYS A 195 -10.73 -14.72 -2.37
CA LYS A 195 -9.39 -14.92 -1.80
C LYS A 195 -8.62 -13.62 -1.63
N SER A 196 -8.81 -12.67 -2.52
CA SER A 196 -8.11 -11.38 -2.50
C SER A 196 -8.82 -10.27 -1.71
N THR A 197 -10.13 -10.43 -1.40
CA THR A 197 -10.96 -9.36 -0.81
C THR A 197 -11.56 -9.74 0.53
N ASN A 198 -12.10 -10.96 0.64
CA ASN A 198 -12.77 -11.47 1.84
C ASN A 198 -12.54 -12.98 2.00
N PRO A 199 -11.28 -13.41 2.28
CA PRO A 199 -10.91 -14.83 2.30
C PRO A 199 -11.68 -15.65 3.34
N ALA A 200 -12.19 -15.02 4.40
CA ALA A 200 -13.02 -15.68 5.42
C ALA A 200 -14.49 -15.86 5.00
N GLY A 201 -14.93 -15.23 3.90
CA GLY A 201 -16.32 -15.28 3.42
C GLY A 201 -17.34 -14.65 4.39
N ILE A 202 -16.88 -13.87 5.37
CA ILE A 202 -17.75 -13.28 6.40
C ILE A 202 -18.31 -11.96 5.86
N TYR A 203 -19.64 -11.87 5.81
CA TYR A 203 -20.36 -10.66 5.46
C TYR A 203 -20.98 -10.04 6.73
N GLN A 204 -20.73 -8.76 6.95
CA GLN A 204 -21.33 -8.00 8.05
C GLN A 204 -22.31 -7.01 7.47
N ASP A 205 -23.61 -7.26 7.63
CA ASP A 205 -24.71 -6.38 7.21
C ASP A 205 -24.46 -5.79 5.80
N PRO A 206 -24.61 -6.59 4.73
CA PRO A 206 -24.17 -6.20 3.39
C PRO A 206 -24.96 -4.98 2.89
N ARG A 207 -24.25 -3.86 2.76
CA ARG A 207 -24.78 -2.63 2.17
C ARG A 207 -24.83 -2.68 0.66
N TYR A 208 -23.95 -3.46 0.06
CA TYR A 208 -23.80 -3.53 -1.38
C TYR A 208 -23.99 -4.97 -1.89
N ALA A 209 -24.47 -5.10 -3.12
CA ALA A 209 -24.48 -6.36 -3.84
C ALA A 209 -23.63 -6.26 -5.12
N LEU A 210 -22.64 -7.13 -5.26
CA LEU A 210 -21.82 -7.24 -6.47
C LEU A 210 -22.29 -8.46 -7.26
N TYR A 211 -22.87 -8.20 -8.42
CA TYR A 211 -23.28 -9.22 -9.39
C TYR A 211 -22.14 -9.43 -10.37
N ILE A 212 -21.75 -10.69 -10.58
CA ILE A 212 -20.69 -11.07 -11.51
C ILE A 212 -21.22 -12.18 -12.42
N SER A 213 -21.06 -11.99 -13.72
CA SER A 213 -21.28 -13.01 -14.73
C SER A 213 -20.04 -13.07 -15.62
N ALA A 214 -19.43 -14.24 -15.70
CA ALA A 214 -18.27 -14.49 -16.55
C ALA A 214 -18.55 -15.62 -17.53
N SER A 215 -17.95 -15.55 -18.70
CA SER A 215 -17.97 -16.57 -19.73
C SER A 215 -16.62 -16.71 -20.39
N GLU A 216 -16.33 -17.88 -20.91
CA GLU A 216 -15.11 -18.17 -21.65
C GLU A 216 -15.47 -18.59 -23.07
N ILE A 217 -14.74 -18.10 -24.03
CA ILE A 217 -14.79 -18.49 -25.43
C ILE A 217 -13.45 -19.09 -25.79
N ASN A 218 -13.46 -20.37 -26.17
CA ASN A 218 -12.30 -21.07 -26.70
C ASN A 218 -12.53 -21.29 -28.19
N LYS A 219 -11.58 -20.85 -29.01
CA LYS A 219 -11.65 -21.02 -30.45
C LYS A 219 -10.30 -21.55 -30.94
N GLN A 220 -10.32 -22.69 -31.61
CA GLN A 220 -9.13 -23.16 -32.30
C GLN A 220 -8.84 -22.26 -33.49
N GLU A 221 -7.70 -21.55 -33.44
CA GLU A 221 -7.29 -20.63 -34.53
C GLU A 221 -6.47 -21.34 -35.59
N ARG A 222 -5.62 -22.31 -35.17
CA ARG A 222 -4.77 -23.12 -36.04
C ARG A 222 -4.66 -24.52 -35.46
N ARG A 223 -4.10 -25.47 -36.24
CA ARG A 223 -3.83 -26.82 -35.72
C ARG A 223 -2.95 -26.84 -34.46
N THR A 224 -2.17 -25.79 -34.24
CA THR A 224 -1.18 -25.68 -33.17
C THR A 224 -1.46 -24.55 -32.16
N SER A 225 -2.64 -23.93 -32.20
CA SER A 225 -2.96 -22.86 -31.25
C SER A 225 -4.45 -22.77 -30.92
N ILE A 226 -4.76 -22.41 -29.67
CA ILE A 226 -6.11 -22.12 -29.17
C ILE A 226 -6.15 -20.67 -28.70
N TYR A 227 -7.17 -19.94 -29.15
CA TYR A 227 -7.53 -18.61 -28.65
C TYR A 227 -8.49 -18.77 -27.46
N ILE A 228 -8.12 -18.16 -26.33
CA ILE A 228 -8.92 -18.14 -25.11
C ILE A 228 -9.33 -16.70 -24.84
N LYS A 229 -10.64 -16.46 -24.73
CA LYS A 229 -11.18 -15.15 -24.37
C LYS A 229 -12.12 -15.30 -23.18
N ASN A 230 -11.79 -14.63 -22.09
CA ASN A 230 -12.64 -14.51 -20.90
C ASN A 230 -13.33 -13.15 -20.89
N LEU A 231 -14.67 -13.17 -20.84
CA LEU A 231 -15.51 -11.99 -20.72
C LEU A 231 -16.13 -11.96 -19.34
N VAL A 232 -16.22 -10.78 -18.75
CA VAL A 232 -16.92 -10.58 -17.50
C VAL A 232 -17.83 -9.35 -17.60
N SER A 233 -19.05 -9.50 -17.13
CA SER A 233 -19.95 -8.38 -16.81
C SER A 233 -20.16 -8.33 -15.31
N TYR A 234 -20.10 -7.15 -14.73
CA TYR A 234 -20.30 -6.96 -13.30
C TYR A 234 -21.02 -5.65 -13.00
N ARG A 235 -21.83 -5.70 -11.93
CA ARG A 235 -22.66 -4.60 -11.48
C ARG A 235 -22.63 -4.51 -9.96
N LEU A 236 -22.39 -3.32 -9.43
CA LEU A 236 -22.44 -3.02 -8.00
C LEU A 236 -23.68 -2.20 -7.69
N VAL A 237 -24.50 -2.65 -6.75
CA VAL A 237 -25.74 -2.00 -6.34
C VAL A 237 -25.65 -1.60 -4.86
N ASP A 238 -26.01 -0.37 -4.52
CA ASP A 238 -26.24 0.05 -3.14
C ASP A 238 -27.65 -0.45 -2.73
N LEU A 239 -27.70 -1.41 -1.85
CA LEU A 239 -28.95 -2.06 -1.41
C LEU A 239 -29.87 -1.11 -0.63
N LYS A 240 -29.30 -0.12 0.09
CA LYS A 240 -30.09 0.87 0.83
C LYS A 240 -30.76 1.89 -0.08
N LYS A 241 -30.09 2.26 -1.16
CA LYS A 241 -30.57 3.28 -2.11
C LYS A 241 -31.22 2.69 -3.36
N GLY A 242 -31.14 1.36 -3.57
CA GLY A 242 -31.57 0.69 -4.80
C GLY A 242 -30.87 1.15 -6.06
N LYS A 243 -29.69 1.79 -5.96
CA LYS A 243 -29.01 2.46 -7.07
C LYS A 243 -27.80 1.66 -7.56
N ASN A 244 -27.67 1.56 -8.90
CA ASN A 244 -26.44 1.06 -9.52
C ASN A 244 -25.31 2.07 -9.31
N LEU A 245 -24.24 1.64 -8.66
CA LEU A 245 -23.02 2.43 -8.46
C LEU A 245 -22.03 2.22 -9.59
N LEU A 246 -22.01 1.03 -10.17
CA LEU A 246 -21.09 0.59 -11.19
C LEU A 246 -21.77 -0.48 -12.05
N GLU A 247 -21.61 -0.39 -13.38
CA GLU A 247 -21.97 -1.46 -14.30
C GLU A 247 -20.96 -1.45 -15.44
N LYS A 248 -20.27 -2.56 -15.66
CA LYS A 248 -19.21 -2.66 -16.67
C LYS A 248 -19.07 -4.04 -17.25
N LYS A 249 -18.45 -4.09 -18.43
CA LYS A 249 -17.99 -5.30 -19.11
C LYS A 249 -16.49 -5.19 -19.37
N LYS A 250 -15.79 -6.26 -19.15
CA LYS A 250 -14.35 -6.39 -19.42
C LYS A 250 -14.06 -7.71 -20.09
N HIS A 251 -12.95 -7.78 -20.80
CA HIS A 251 -12.44 -9.01 -21.36
C HIS A 251 -10.92 -9.03 -21.33
N ILE A 252 -10.38 -10.22 -21.38
CA ILE A 252 -8.97 -10.50 -21.60
C ILE A 252 -8.89 -11.71 -22.55
N SER A 253 -7.91 -11.74 -23.40
CA SER A 253 -7.72 -12.81 -24.36
C SER A 253 -6.26 -13.06 -24.65
N ASP A 254 -5.91 -14.32 -24.82
CA ASP A 254 -4.60 -14.79 -25.23
C ASP A 254 -4.70 -15.97 -26.19
N THR A 255 -3.59 -16.19 -26.95
CA THR A 255 -3.43 -17.37 -27.79
C THR A 255 -2.41 -18.30 -27.15
N VAL A 256 -2.78 -19.55 -26.94
CA VAL A 256 -1.95 -20.59 -26.34
C VAL A 256 -1.43 -21.52 -27.45
N ASP A 257 -0.11 -21.65 -27.57
CA ASP A 257 0.51 -22.59 -28.50
C ASP A 257 0.38 -24.04 -27.97
N LEU A 258 -0.12 -24.92 -28.80
CA LEU A 258 -0.27 -26.35 -28.51
C LEU A 258 0.98 -27.11 -28.93
N LYS A 259 1.52 -27.91 -28.03
CA LYS A 259 2.69 -28.75 -28.27
C LYS A 259 2.24 -30.21 -28.17
N GLY A 260 1.91 -30.83 -29.25
CA GLY A 260 1.71 -32.28 -29.49
C GLY A 260 1.42 -33.28 -28.32
N ASN A 261 1.26 -32.78 -27.09
CA ASN A 261 0.98 -33.56 -25.88
C ASN A 261 -0.22 -32.96 -25.15
N ASP A 262 -1.31 -33.66 -25.08
CA ASP A 262 -2.60 -33.22 -24.50
C ASP A 262 -2.45 -32.76 -23.06
N LYS A 263 -1.71 -33.49 -22.22
CA LYS A 263 -1.49 -33.11 -20.81
C LYS A 263 -0.75 -31.79 -20.65
N TYR A 264 0.18 -31.47 -21.57
CA TYR A 264 0.87 -30.18 -21.58
C TYR A 264 -0.09 -29.07 -22.03
N ASN A 265 -0.87 -29.33 -23.04
CA ASN A 265 -1.83 -28.38 -23.63
C ASN A 265 -2.90 -28.01 -22.60
N ASP A 266 -3.50 -28.98 -21.90
CA ASP A 266 -4.48 -28.73 -20.84
C ASP A 266 -3.90 -27.87 -19.73
N LYS A 267 -2.67 -28.15 -19.32
CA LYS A 267 -1.99 -27.38 -18.28
C LYS A 267 -1.70 -25.93 -18.69
N ALA A 268 -1.31 -25.72 -19.96
CA ALA A 268 -1.08 -24.39 -20.51
C ALA A 268 -2.37 -23.58 -20.61
N ILE A 269 -3.46 -24.21 -21.07
CA ILE A 269 -4.81 -23.61 -21.15
C ILE A 269 -5.29 -23.23 -19.74
N GLU A 270 -5.15 -24.13 -18.76
CA GLU A 270 -5.58 -23.88 -17.39
C GLU A 270 -4.76 -22.77 -16.71
N SER A 271 -3.45 -22.71 -16.96
CA SER A 271 -2.59 -21.62 -16.49
C SER A 271 -3.05 -20.28 -17.05
N THR A 272 -3.27 -20.17 -18.36
CA THR A 272 -3.76 -18.96 -19.01
C THR A 272 -5.11 -18.52 -18.46
N ARG A 273 -6.03 -19.48 -18.26
CA ARG A 273 -7.33 -19.21 -17.63
C ARG A 273 -7.17 -18.63 -16.23
N LYS A 274 -6.30 -19.22 -15.43
CA LYS A 274 -6.03 -18.73 -14.06
C LYS A 274 -5.47 -17.32 -14.05
N ASP A 275 -4.57 -16.99 -14.96
CA ASP A 275 -4.00 -15.66 -15.10
C ASP A 275 -5.06 -14.64 -15.53
N HIS A 276 -5.93 -15.00 -16.48
CA HIS A 276 -7.07 -14.19 -16.90
C HIS A 276 -8.02 -13.89 -15.73
N LEU A 277 -8.41 -14.92 -14.98
CA LEU A 277 -9.31 -14.75 -13.83
C LEU A 277 -8.65 -13.88 -12.74
N GLY A 278 -7.35 -14.05 -12.50
CA GLY A 278 -6.58 -13.22 -11.59
C GLY A 278 -6.59 -11.72 -11.99
N PHE A 279 -6.33 -11.45 -13.27
CA PHE A 279 -6.37 -10.09 -13.81
C PHE A 279 -7.77 -9.48 -13.71
N LEU A 280 -8.82 -10.21 -14.13
CA LEU A 280 -10.20 -9.72 -14.08
C LEU A 280 -10.65 -9.46 -12.65
N ALA A 281 -10.30 -10.33 -11.70
CA ALA A 281 -10.58 -10.13 -10.28
C ALA A 281 -9.93 -8.85 -9.74
N ALA A 282 -8.66 -8.60 -10.10
CA ALA A 282 -7.96 -7.39 -9.70
C ALA A 282 -8.58 -6.11 -10.28
N VAL A 283 -9.01 -6.15 -11.54
CA VAL A 283 -9.73 -5.03 -12.20
C VAL A 283 -11.04 -4.75 -11.49
N ILE A 284 -11.86 -5.78 -11.24
CA ILE A 284 -13.16 -5.63 -10.54
C ILE A 284 -12.93 -5.06 -9.15
N LYS A 285 -11.96 -5.58 -8.39
CA LYS A 285 -11.57 -5.09 -7.07
C LYS A 285 -11.28 -3.59 -7.07
N GLY A 286 -10.41 -3.14 -7.98
CA GLY A 286 -10.04 -1.72 -8.09
C GLY A 286 -11.21 -0.81 -8.45
N GLU A 287 -12.08 -1.25 -9.36
CA GLU A 287 -13.25 -0.45 -9.77
C GLU A 287 -14.36 -0.41 -8.71
N VAL A 288 -14.58 -1.51 -7.98
CA VAL A 288 -15.50 -1.58 -6.84
C VAL A 288 -15.05 -0.64 -5.73
N LEU A 289 -13.77 -0.68 -5.34
CA LEU A 289 -13.21 0.24 -4.34
C LEU A 289 -13.43 1.69 -4.76
N ARG A 290 -13.12 2.04 -6.01
CA ARG A 290 -13.32 3.40 -6.54
C ARG A 290 -14.79 3.81 -6.50
N ALA A 291 -15.71 2.93 -6.89
CA ALA A 291 -17.14 3.23 -6.92
C ALA A 291 -17.72 3.46 -5.52
N VAL A 292 -17.26 2.72 -4.51
CA VAL A 292 -17.71 2.88 -3.12
C VAL A 292 -17.10 4.12 -2.46
N THR A 293 -15.81 4.41 -2.72
CA THR A 293 -15.11 5.55 -2.09
C THR A 293 -15.50 6.90 -2.68
N LEU A 294 -15.70 7.00 -3.98
CA LEU A 294 -16.06 8.28 -4.65
C LEU A 294 -17.52 8.69 -4.48
N LYS A 295 -18.40 7.79 -4.00
CA LYS A 295 -19.85 8.06 -3.86
C LYS A 295 -20.30 8.03 -2.39
N ARG A 296 -19.36 7.97 -1.43
CA ARG A 296 -19.60 8.28 -0.02
C ARG A 296 -19.66 9.79 0.20
#